data_2b185dfb0f1b6ae4f1359db31ecd0012
#
_entry.id   2b185dfb0f1b6ae4f1359db31ecd0012
#
_cell.length_a   1.000
_cell.length_b   1.000
_cell.length_c   1.000
_cell.angle_alpha   90.00
_cell.angle_beta   90.00
_cell.angle_gamma   90.00
#
_symmetry.space_group_name_H-M   'P 1'
#
loop_
_entity.id
_entity.type
_entity.pdbx_description
1 polymer ?
#
loop_
_entity_poly.entity_id
_entity_poly.type
_entity_poly.pdbx_seq_one_letter_code
_entity_poly.pdbx_strand_id
1 'polypeptide(L)'
;MKTQAPPPIKTVYYTDARNDEFSSAQIEPRRIDESYRYIDPRPGWKAARFVAYRLFAMPAAFLYCKLALHARFENRQVLKAVGKTGCFVYGNHTQQVGDPFLPNLALFPKSVYMIVHPNNVSMPVLGKLTPYLGALPLPSNIKAMRSFLDAIRTRIEEGSFIVVYPEAHIWPYYTGIRDFPATSMKYPVELDAPSFALTTTYHRRRFSRKPRTVTYLDGPFYPDHSLPPRARAQALRD
;
A
#
# COMPACT_ATOMS: atom_id res chain seq x y z
N MET A 1 -37.70 -4.40 25.88
CA MET A 1 -36.51 -4.04 25.05
C MET A 1 -36.86 -4.26 23.58
N LYS A 2 -37.02 -3.19 22.80
CA LYS A 2 -37.25 -3.32 21.34
C LYS A 2 -35.95 -3.80 20.70
N THR A 3 -35.91 -5.05 20.24
CA THR A 3 -34.87 -5.56 19.39
C THR A 3 -34.95 -4.81 18.06
N GLN A 4 -34.13 -3.77 17.87
CA GLN A 4 -33.96 -3.17 16.57
C GLN A 4 -33.41 -4.23 15.61
N ALA A 5 -34.12 -4.41 14.50
CA ALA A 5 -33.64 -5.25 13.41
C ALA A 5 -32.21 -4.80 13.00
N PRO A 6 -31.31 -5.72 12.70
CA PRO A 6 -30.00 -5.33 12.22
C PRO A 6 -30.16 -4.44 10.96
N PRO A 7 -29.34 -3.39 10.80
CA PRO A 7 -29.40 -2.59 9.58
C PRO A 7 -29.19 -3.49 8.37
N PRO A 8 -29.86 -3.19 7.25
CA PRO A 8 -29.74 -4.01 6.04
C PRO A 8 -28.27 -4.10 5.62
N ILE A 9 -27.83 -5.31 5.28
CA ILE A 9 -26.52 -5.54 4.69
C ILE A 9 -26.54 -4.88 3.31
N LYS A 10 -25.67 -3.88 3.11
CA LYS A 10 -25.52 -3.26 1.79
C LYS A 10 -24.79 -4.26 0.90
N THR A 11 -25.50 -4.87 -0.02
CA THR A 11 -24.90 -5.71 -1.05
C THR A 11 -24.49 -4.81 -2.23
N VAL A 12 -23.27 -4.97 -2.69
CA VAL A 12 -22.73 -4.27 -3.85
C VAL A 12 -22.44 -5.32 -4.91
N TYR A 13 -22.99 -5.11 -6.10
CA TYR A 13 -22.76 -5.97 -7.27
C TYR A 13 -21.69 -5.33 -8.15
N TYR A 14 -20.87 -6.16 -8.76
CA TYR A 14 -19.88 -5.74 -9.75
C TYR A 14 -20.17 -6.39 -11.10
N THR A 15 -19.73 -5.75 -12.15
CA THR A 15 -19.83 -6.24 -13.53
C THR A 15 -18.47 -6.56 -14.12
N ASP A 16 -17.44 -5.82 -13.69
CA ASP A 16 -16.06 -6.02 -14.10
C ASP A 16 -15.16 -6.11 -12.84
N ALA A 17 -14.65 -7.32 -12.59
CA ALA A 17 -13.82 -7.59 -11.42
C ALA A 17 -12.49 -6.79 -11.39
N ARG A 18 -12.03 -6.29 -12.53
CA ARG A 18 -10.77 -5.52 -12.63
C ARG A 18 -10.97 -4.02 -12.56
N ASN A 19 -12.05 -3.51 -13.17
CA ASN A 19 -12.20 -2.08 -13.45
C ASN A 19 -13.29 -1.40 -12.62
N ASP A 20 -14.19 -2.16 -11.98
CA ASP A 20 -15.22 -1.55 -11.14
C ASP A 20 -14.61 -0.87 -9.90
N GLU A 21 -14.97 0.40 -9.69
CA GLU A 21 -14.51 1.24 -8.60
C GLU A 21 -15.66 1.54 -7.64
N PHE A 22 -15.48 1.25 -6.36
CA PHE A 22 -16.47 1.48 -5.32
C PHE A 22 -16.06 2.58 -4.33
N SER A 23 -14.96 3.26 -4.58
CA SER A 23 -14.61 4.45 -3.82
C SER A 23 -15.42 5.65 -4.33
N SER A 24 -15.90 6.47 -3.40
CA SER A 24 -16.74 7.64 -3.72
C SER A 24 -15.94 8.91 -4.02
N ALA A 25 -14.61 8.87 -3.99
CA ALA A 25 -13.77 10.04 -4.12
C ALA A 25 -13.57 10.41 -5.60
N GLN A 26 -14.35 11.36 -6.09
CA GLN A 26 -14.12 12.01 -7.38
C GLN A 26 -13.13 13.17 -7.19
N ILE A 27 -11.84 12.90 -7.36
CA ILE A 27 -10.78 13.92 -7.33
C ILE A 27 -10.16 13.97 -8.70
N GLU A 28 -10.11 15.15 -9.32
CA GLU A 28 -9.41 15.32 -10.59
C GLU A 28 -7.90 15.17 -10.38
N PRO A 29 -7.26 14.19 -11.07
CA PRO A 29 -5.86 13.89 -10.85
C PRO A 29 -4.98 14.99 -11.46
N ARG A 30 -4.05 15.53 -10.67
CA ARG A 30 -2.98 16.35 -11.23
C ARG A 30 -2.09 15.51 -12.15
N ARG A 31 -1.57 16.13 -13.17
CA ARG A 31 -0.58 15.49 -14.05
C ARG A 31 0.74 15.33 -13.29
N ILE A 32 1.27 14.10 -13.29
CA ILE A 32 2.58 13.77 -12.73
C ILE A 32 3.55 13.63 -13.90
N ASP A 33 4.13 14.75 -14.27
CA ASP A 33 5.09 14.85 -15.36
C ASP A 33 6.55 14.86 -14.86
N GLU A 34 7.49 15.14 -15.73
CA GLU A 34 8.92 15.18 -15.45
C GLU A 34 9.35 16.25 -14.44
N SER A 35 8.50 17.25 -14.19
CA SER A 35 8.74 18.28 -13.16
C SER A 35 8.46 17.79 -11.74
N TYR A 36 7.76 16.64 -11.60
CA TYR A 36 7.43 16.09 -10.29
C TYR A 36 8.67 15.53 -9.59
N ARG A 37 8.92 16.02 -8.38
CA ARG A 37 10.08 15.62 -7.58
C ARG A 37 9.71 14.50 -6.60
N TYR A 38 10.08 13.27 -6.94
CA TYR A 38 9.94 12.11 -6.05
C TYR A 38 10.96 12.10 -4.91
N ILE A 39 12.15 12.67 -5.17
CA ILE A 39 13.21 12.84 -4.18
C ILE A 39 13.45 14.34 -4.03
N ASP A 40 13.25 14.85 -2.84
CA ASP A 40 13.46 16.26 -2.56
C ASP A 40 14.88 16.48 -2.03
N PRO A 41 15.73 17.24 -2.75
CA PRO A 41 17.11 17.49 -2.36
C PRO A 41 17.26 18.56 -1.30
N ARG A 42 16.18 19.28 -0.93
CA ARG A 42 16.26 20.42 -0.02
C ARG A 42 16.79 20.01 1.36
N PRO A 43 17.74 20.80 1.94
CA PRO A 43 18.15 20.60 3.31
C PRO A 43 16.92 20.66 4.25
N GLY A 44 16.88 19.79 5.23
CA GLY A 44 15.77 19.74 6.17
C GLY A 44 14.54 18.95 5.70
N TRP A 45 14.41 18.60 4.40
CA TRP A 45 13.27 17.76 3.95
C TRP A 45 13.21 16.43 4.67
N LYS A 46 14.37 15.78 4.87
CA LYS A 46 14.44 14.50 5.62
C LYS A 46 13.96 14.67 7.07
N ALA A 47 14.34 15.79 7.72
CA ALA A 47 13.90 16.10 9.07
C ALA A 47 12.39 16.38 9.13
N ALA A 48 11.88 17.21 8.20
CA ALA A 48 10.45 17.50 8.10
C ALA A 48 9.63 16.22 7.84
N ARG A 49 10.13 15.34 6.94
CA ARG A 49 9.52 14.02 6.71
C ARG A 49 9.54 13.16 7.97
N PHE A 50 10.68 13.12 8.69
CA PHE A 50 10.77 12.36 9.93
C PHE A 50 9.73 12.82 10.95
N VAL A 51 9.62 14.14 11.16
CA VAL A 51 8.63 14.73 12.07
C VAL A 51 7.21 14.39 11.62
N ALA A 52 6.84 14.70 10.37
CA ALA A 52 5.50 14.46 9.86
C ALA A 52 5.12 12.97 9.91
N TYR A 53 6.03 12.11 9.49
CA TYR A 53 5.77 10.67 9.39
C TYR A 53 5.86 9.97 10.76
N ARG A 54 6.97 10.15 11.51
CA ARG A 54 7.22 9.38 12.73
C ARG A 54 6.51 9.95 13.96
N LEU A 55 6.43 11.28 14.08
CA LEU A 55 5.89 11.91 15.27
C LEU A 55 4.39 12.21 15.18
N PHE A 56 3.84 12.36 13.98
CA PHE A 56 2.42 12.65 13.81
C PHE A 56 1.65 11.51 13.11
N ALA A 57 2.06 11.11 11.91
CA ALA A 57 1.30 10.13 11.14
C ALA A 57 1.30 8.74 11.77
N MET A 58 2.44 8.25 12.28
CA MET A 58 2.52 6.92 12.89
C MET A 58 1.70 6.79 14.18
N PRO A 59 1.72 7.74 15.15
CA PRO A 59 0.83 7.69 16.30
C PRO A 59 -0.65 7.77 15.91
N ALA A 60 -1.01 8.63 14.96
CA ALA A 60 -2.39 8.72 14.47
C ALA A 60 -2.84 7.42 13.80
N ALA A 61 -2.00 6.83 12.94
CA ALA A 61 -2.24 5.54 12.33
C ALA A 61 -2.41 4.42 13.39
N PHE A 62 -1.56 4.41 14.41
CA PHE A 62 -1.66 3.45 15.50
C PHE A 62 -2.99 3.56 16.25
N LEU A 63 -3.38 4.79 16.63
CA LEU A 63 -4.65 5.02 17.32
C LEU A 63 -5.84 4.60 16.44
N TYR A 64 -5.85 5.00 15.19
CA TYR A 64 -6.91 4.62 14.25
C TYR A 64 -7.00 3.10 14.08
N CYS A 65 -5.89 2.45 13.77
CA CYS A 65 -5.87 1.01 13.56
C CYS A 65 -6.24 0.24 14.83
N LYS A 66 -5.79 0.71 16.00
CA LYS A 66 -6.13 0.09 17.29
C LYS A 66 -7.58 0.27 17.67
N LEU A 67 -8.12 1.49 17.55
CA LEU A 67 -9.43 1.84 18.08
C LEU A 67 -10.56 1.60 17.06
N ALA A 68 -10.35 1.95 15.79
CA ALA A 68 -11.38 1.83 14.75
C ALA A 68 -11.38 0.45 14.08
N LEU A 69 -10.20 -0.07 13.70
CA LEU A 69 -10.07 -1.32 12.98
C LEU A 69 -9.84 -2.52 13.92
N HIS A 70 -9.49 -2.28 15.19
CA HIS A 70 -9.04 -3.32 16.11
C HIS A 70 -7.97 -4.23 15.48
N ALA A 71 -7.07 -3.61 14.74
CA ALA A 71 -6.09 -4.28 13.91
C ALA A 71 -5.16 -5.20 14.70
N ARG A 72 -4.85 -6.35 14.09
CA ARG A 72 -3.80 -7.27 14.52
C ARG A 72 -2.88 -7.55 13.36
N PHE A 73 -1.64 -7.81 13.66
CA PHE A 73 -0.60 -8.10 12.69
C PHE A 73 0.04 -9.43 13.02
N GLU A 74 -0.06 -10.36 12.10
CA GLU A 74 0.47 -11.73 12.25
C GLU A 74 1.71 -11.94 11.38
N ASN A 75 2.56 -12.87 11.77
CA ASN A 75 3.78 -13.29 11.09
C ASN A 75 4.86 -12.20 10.89
N ARG A 76 4.83 -11.11 11.65
CA ARG A 76 5.82 -10.02 11.52
C ARG A 76 7.27 -10.46 11.69
N GLN A 77 7.50 -11.61 12.33
CA GLN A 77 8.84 -12.18 12.51
C GLN A 77 9.56 -12.51 11.19
N VAL A 78 8.82 -12.72 10.08
CA VAL A 78 9.41 -12.98 8.75
C VAL A 78 10.25 -11.81 8.24
N LEU A 79 10.01 -10.59 8.74
CA LEU A 79 10.81 -9.40 8.42
C LEU A 79 12.28 -9.52 8.84
N LYS A 80 12.59 -10.38 9.80
CA LYS A 80 13.97 -10.61 10.26
C LYS A 80 14.84 -11.20 9.15
N ALA A 81 14.25 -11.97 8.24
CA ALA A 81 14.97 -12.62 7.14
C ALA A 81 15.62 -11.64 6.18
N VAL A 82 15.10 -10.42 6.06
CA VAL A 82 15.62 -9.42 5.11
C VAL A 82 16.46 -8.33 5.79
N GLY A 83 16.54 -8.30 7.10
CA GLY A 83 17.43 -7.40 7.85
C GLY A 83 17.26 -5.92 7.44
N LYS A 84 18.31 -5.33 6.86
CA LYS A 84 18.31 -3.93 6.38
C LYS A 84 17.87 -3.76 4.94
N THR A 85 17.69 -4.84 4.19
CA THR A 85 17.32 -4.80 2.76
C THR A 85 15.96 -4.15 2.55
N GLY A 86 15.83 -3.35 1.50
CA GLY A 86 14.57 -2.81 1.02
C GLY A 86 13.76 -3.89 0.30
N CYS A 87 12.44 -3.81 0.40
CA CYS A 87 11.55 -4.86 -0.09
C CYS A 87 10.30 -4.26 -0.75
N PHE A 88 9.67 -5.05 -1.62
CA PHE A 88 8.33 -4.76 -2.07
C PHE A 88 7.31 -5.49 -1.19
N VAL A 89 6.12 -4.90 -1.06
CA VAL A 89 5.03 -5.49 -0.29
C VAL A 89 3.74 -5.35 -1.10
N TYR A 90 3.10 -6.46 -1.41
CA TYR A 90 1.89 -6.50 -2.22
C TYR A 90 0.68 -6.80 -1.34
N GLY A 91 -0.29 -5.90 -1.33
CA GLY A 91 -1.49 -5.99 -0.49
C GLY A 91 -2.79 -6.12 -1.28
N ASN A 92 -3.80 -6.76 -0.70
CA ASN A 92 -5.18 -6.68 -1.18
C ASN A 92 -5.81 -5.33 -0.79
N HIS A 93 -6.55 -4.69 -1.71
CA HIS A 93 -7.02 -3.31 -1.57
C HIS A 93 -8.46 -3.23 -1.09
N THR A 94 -8.66 -3.35 0.23
CA THR A 94 -10.00 -3.54 0.81
C THR A 94 -10.36 -2.59 1.96
N GLN A 95 -9.44 -1.68 2.34
CA GLN A 95 -9.67 -0.70 3.41
C GLN A 95 -9.47 0.73 2.91
N GLN A 96 -10.56 1.45 2.66
CA GLN A 96 -10.51 2.81 2.12
C GLN A 96 -9.62 3.77 2.94
N VAL A 97 -9.74 3.72 4.27
CA VAL A 97 -8.94 4.56 5.18
C VAL A 97 -7.78 3.77 5.81
N GLY A 98 -7.92 2.46 5.95
CA GLY A 98 -6.96 1.60 6.62
C GLY A 98 -5.73 1.26 5.78
N ASP A 99 -5.89 1.13 4.47
CA ASP A 99 -4.80 0.68 3.57
C ASP A 99 -3.56 1.60 3.58
N PRO A 100 -3.67 2.94 3.74
CA PRO A 100 -2.50 3.77 3.99
C PRO A 100 -1.81 3.52 5.33
N PHE A 101 -2.50 2.99 6.34
CA PHE A 101 -1.98 2.88 7.71
C PHE A 101 -1.55 1.48 8.10
N LEU A 102 -2.27 0.45 7.68
CA LEU A 102 -1.98 -0.95 8.06
C LEU A 102 -0.55 -1.37 7.69
N PRO A 103 -0.04 -1.13 6.45
CA PRO A 103 1.32 -1.50 6.11
C PRO A 103 2.37 -0.77 6.95
N ASN A 104 2.14 0.51 7.24
CA ASN A 104 3.05 1.31 8.05
C ASN A 104 3.28 0.71 9.45
N LEU A 105 2.22 0.17 10.05
CA LEU A 105 2.29 -0.48 11.37
C LEU A 105 2.79 -1.92 11.28
N ALA A 106 2.37 -2.67 10.26
CA ALA A 106 2.82 -4.05 10.05
C ALA A 106 4.35 -4.12 9.87
N LEU A 107 4.90 -3.17 9.12
CA LEU A 107 6.30 -3.14 8.70
C LEU A 107 7.21 -2.30 9.62
N PHE A 108 6.65 -1.68 10.68
CA PHE A 108 7.46 -0.92 11.64
C PHE A 108 8.61 -1.78 12.22
N PRO A 109 9.85 -1.27 12.34
CA PRO A 109 10.29 0.12 12.27
C PRO A 109 10.74 0.62 10.89
N LYS A 110 10.55 -0.16 9.81
CA LYS A 110 10.95 0.23 8.45
C LYS A 110 10.25 1.50 7.99
N SER A 111 10.89 2.25 7.11
CA SER A 111 10.24 3.33 6.39
C SER A 111 9.40 2.74 5.25
N VAL A 112 8.16 3.18 5.14
CA VAL A 112 7.25 2.69 4.11
C VAL A 112 6.99 3.79 3.10
N TYR A 113 7.04 3.42 1.83
CA TYR A 113 6.57 4.20 0.70
C TYR A 113 5.45 3.43 0.02
N MET A 114 4.57 4.11 -0.68
CA MET A 114 3.41 3.49 -1.31
C MET A 114 3.22 4.02 -2.72
N ILE A 115 3.13 3.12 -3.69
CA ILE A 115 2.74 3.50 -5.05
C ILE A 115 1.24 3.83 -5.02
N VAL A 116 0.90 5.04 -5.46
CA VAL A 116 -0.46 5.56 -5.36
C VAL A 116 -0.95 6.15 -6.69
N HIS A 117 -2.26 6.17 -6.86
CA HIS A 117 -2.87 6.91 -7.96
C HIS A 117 -2.63 8.42 -7.78
N PRO A 118 -2.46 9.23 -8.86
CA PRO A 118 -2.26 10.68 -8.77
C PRO A 118 -3.30 11.44 -7.95
N ASN A 119 -4.52 10.94 -7.84
CA ASN A 119 -5.57 11.50 -6.97
C ASN A 119 -5.11 11.69 -5.52
N ASN A 120 -4.28 10.78 -4.99
CA ASN A 120 -3.82 10.84 -3.61
C ASN A 120 -2.93 12.06 -3.31
N VAL A 121 -2.22 12.56 -4.31
CA VAL A 121 -1.39 13.77 -4.21
C VAL A 121 -2.12 15.02 -4.72
N SER A 122 -3.37 14.86 -5.19
CA SER A 122 -4.23 15.93 -5.73
C SER A 122 -5.27 16.40 -4.72
N MET A 123 -5.45 15.68 -3.61
CA MET A 123 -6.40 16.06 -2.57
C MET A 123 -6.09 17.44 -2.00
N PRO A 124 -7.09 18.33 -1.83
CA PRO A 124 -6.89 19.60 -1.17
C PRO A 124 -6.23 19.41 0.21
N VAL A 125 -5.23 20.24 0.55
CA VAL A 125 -4.45 20.20 1.80
C VAL A 125 -3.70 18.89 2.01
N LEU A 126 -4.40 17.75 2.12
CA LEU A 126 -3.80 16.44 2.40
C LEU A 126 -2.82 16.01 1.30
N GLY A 127 -3.12 16.29 0.03
CA GLY A 127 -2.24 15.96 -1.09
C GLY A 127 -0.85 16.58 -1.01
N LYS A 128 -0.71 17.73 -0.32
CA LYS A 128 0.60 18.36 -0.05
C LYS A 128 1.39 17.63 1.03
N LEU A 129 0.73 16.90 1.91
CA LEU A 129 1.36 16.14 2.99
C LEU A 129 1.74 14.71 2.56
N THR A 130 1.02 14.12 1.61
CA THR A 130 1.22 12.72 1.21
C THR A 130 2.65 12.39 0.75
N PRO A 131 3.44 13.27 0.07
CA PRO A 131 4.84 12.99 -0.21
C PRO A 131 5.69 12.82 1.05
N TYR A 132 5.42 13.60 2.11
CA TYR A 132 6.10 13.43 3.40
C TYR A 132 5.69 12.13 4.10
N LEU A 133 4.53 11.61 3.78
CA LEU A 133 4.02 10.33 4.30
C LEU A 133 4.45 9.12 3.47
N GLY A 134 5.19 9.33 2.37
CA GLY A 134 5.75 8.27 1.55
C GLY A 134 4.96 7.93 0.29
N ALA A 135 4.06 8.81 -0.16
CA ALA A 135 3.35 8.59 -1.42
C ALA A 135 4.29 8.73 -2.63
N LEU A 136 4.24 7.75 -3.52
CA LEU A 136 4.91 7.72 -4.82
C LEU A 136 3.83 7.65 -5.91
N PRO A 137 3.35 8.78 -6.41
CA PRO A 137 2.29 8.79 -7.41
C PRO A 137 2.77 8.20 -8.74
N LEU A 138 1.90 7.43 -9.40
CA LEU A 138 2.17 6.90 -10.72
C LEU A 138 2.40 8.05 -11.73
N PRO A 139 3.42 7.93 -12.61
CA PRO A 139 3.71 8.94 -13.62
C PRO A 139 2.65 8.97 -14.72
N SER A 140 2.38 10.15 -15.26
CA SER A 140 1.39 10.36 -16.32
C SER A 140 1.96 10.18 -17.73
N ASN A 141 3.28 10.05 -17.88
CA ASN A 141 3.95 9.87 -19.16
C ASN A 141 5.27 9.11 -19.02
N ILE A 142 5.81 8.67 -20.17
CA ILE A 142 7.05 7.86 -20.22
C ILE A 142 8.27 8.65 -19.73
N LYS A 143 8.34 9.97 -19.94
CA LYS A 143 9.48 10.77 -19.49
C LYS A 143 9.56 10.82 -17.96
N ALA A 144 8.42 10.98 -17.31
CA ALA A 144 8.33 10.95 -15.84
C ALA A 144 8.57 9.54 -15.25
N MET A 145 8.36 8.48 -16.06
CA MET A 145 8.58 7.10 -15.61
C MET A 145 10.01 6.86 -15.15
N ARG A 146 11.01 7.48 -15.80
CA ARG A 146 12.41 7.33 -15.38
C ARG A 146 12.63 7.83 -13.95
N SER A 147 12.20 9.07 -13.66
CA SER A 147 12.34 9.65 -12.31
C SER A 147 11.58 8.84 -11.24
N PHE A 148 10.44 8.26 -11.62
CA PHE A 148 9.68 7.36 -10.75
C PHE A 148 10.47 6.07 -10.43
N LEU A 149 11.04 5.42 -11.44
CA LEU A 149 11.84 4.20 -11.26
C LEU A 149 13.13 4.47 -10.49
N ASP A 150 13.79 5.60 -10.74
CA ASP A 150 14.96 6.03 -9.97
C ASP A 150 14.61 6.26 -8.50
N ALA A 151 13.45 6.82 -8.22
CA ALA A 151 12.97 6.98 -6.86
C ALA A 151 12.69 5.62 -6.19
N ILE A 152 12.03 4.69 -6.87
CA ILE A 152 11.82 3.33 -6.36
C ILE A 152 13.15 2.68 -6.00
N ARG A 153 14.12 2.69 -6.92
CA ARG A 153 15.47 2.15 -6.69
C ARG A 153 16.12 2.75 -5.47
N THR A 154 16.16 4.08 -5.38
CA THR A 154 16.73 4.80 -4.23
C THR A 154 16.09 4.38 -2.91
N ARG A 155 14.77 4.21 -2.87
CA ARG A 155 14.08 3.80 -1.62
C ARG A 155 14.38 2.36 -1.24
N ILE A 156 14.51 1.46 -2.21
CA ILE A 156 14.95 0.07 -1.97
C ILE A 156 16.38 0.05 -1.45
N GLU A 157 17.30 0.79 -2.07
CA GLU A 157 18.70 0.92 -1.62
C GLU A 157 18.83 1.52 -0.21
N GLU A 158 17.96 2.47 0.15
CA GLU A 158 17.86 3.01 1.52
C GLU A 158 17.28 2.00 2.54
N GLY A 159 16.92 0.80 2.14
CA GLY A 159 16.32 -0.23 3.00
C GLY A 159 14.85 0.04 3.36
N SER A 160 14.18 0.88 2.58
CA SER A 160 12.75 1.17 2.73
C SER A 160 11.88 0.10 2.08
N PHE A 161 10.62 0.00 2.51
CA PHE A 161 9.65 -0.91 1.93
C PHE A 161 8.69 -0.15 1.01
N ILE A 162 8.41 -0.72 -0.16
CA ILE A 162 7.49 -0.13 -1.13
C ILE A 162 6.24 -0.99 -1.23
N VAL A 163 5.12 -0.41 -0.83
CA VAL A 163 3.81 -1.06 -0.87
C VAL A 163 3.13 -0.81 -2.20
N VAL A 164 2.57 -1.87 -2.74
CA VAL A 164 1.78 -1.86 -3.98
C VAL A 164 0.47 -2.56 -3.73
N TYR A 165 -0.61 -1.96 -4.18
CA TYR A 165 -1.93 -2.59 -4.25
C TYR A 165 -2.21 -2.94 -5.72
N PRO A 166 -1.88 -4.15 -6.18
CA PRO A 166 -1.92 -4.49 -7.60
C PRO A 166 -3.34 -4.60 -8.16
N GLU A 167 -4.33 -4.71 -7.29
CA GLU A 167 -5.75 -4.69 -7.62
C GLU A 167 -6.26 -3.32 -8.11
N ALA A 168 -5.48 -2.25 -7.93
CA ALA A 168 -5.72 -0.86 -8.30
C ALA A 168 -6.93 -0.18 -7.61
N HIS A 169 -8.11 -0.80 -7.65
CA HIS A 169 -9.36 -0.24 -7.12
C HIS A 169 -9.69 -0.78 -5.73
N ILE A 170 -10.24 0.07 -4.84
CA ILE A 170 -10.62 -0.33 -3.49
C ILE A 170 -12.01 -0.99 -3.52
N TRP A 171 -12.07 -2.24 -3.03
CA TRP A 171 -13.34 -2.92 -2.77
C TRP A 171 -13.55 -3.08 -1.26
N PRO A 172 -14.28 -2.16 -0.63
CA PRO A 172 -14.38 -2.12 0.81
C PRO A 172 -14.89 -3.44 1.42
N TYR A 173 -14.09 -4.00 2.35
CA TYR A 173 -14.39 -5.23 3.07
C TYR A 173 -14.53 -6.49 2.18
N TYR A 174 -14.04 -6.46 0.96
CA TYR A 174 -13.99 -7.64 0.13
C TYR A 174 -13.06 -8.70 0.75
N THR A 175 -13.50 -9.97 0.77
CA THR A 175 -12.81 -11.05 1.48
C THR A 175 -12.01 -11.97 0.56
N GLY A 176 -12.06 -11.75 -0.74
CA GLY A 176 -11.22 -12.44 -1.73
C GLY A 176 -10.02 -11.60 -2.15
N ILE A 177 -9.21 -12.15 -3.03
CA ILE A 177 -8.16 -11.45 -3.77
C ILE A 177 -8.64 -11.38 -5.21
N ARG A 178 -8.67 -10.17 -5.78
CA ARG A 178 -9.08 -9.98 -7.18
C ARG A 178 -7.92 -10.31 -8.11
N ASP A 179 -8.25 -10.73 -9.32
CA ASP A 179 -7.24 -10.93 -10.36
C ASP A 179 -6.56 -9.60 -10.72
N PHE A 180 -5.23 -9.63 -10.86
CA PHE A 180 -4.43 -8.48 -11.24
C PHE A 180 -3.28 -8.91 -12.17
N PRO A 181 -2.82 -8.00 -13.05
CA PRO A 181 -1.73 -8.32 -13.98
C PRO A 181 -0.38 -8.37 -13.25
N ALA A 182 0.55 -9.19 -13.75
CA ALA A 182 1.91 -9.26 -13.22
C ALA A 182 2.76 -7.99 -13.48
N THR A 183 2.16 -6.92 -14.01
CA THR A 183 2.88 -5.71 -14.44
C THR A 183 3.67 -5.05 -13.32
N SER A 184 3.15 -5.03 -12.09
CA SER A 184 3.84 -4.45 -10.94
C SER A 184 4.97 -5.35 -10.40
N MET A 185 4.94 -6.65 -10.70
CA MET A 185 5.98 -7.60 -10.28
C MET A 185 7.31 -7.41 -11.03
N LYS A 186 7.32 -6.63 -12.11
CA LYS A 186 8.56 -6.26 -12.79
C LYS A 186 9.50 -5.44 -11.89
N TYR A 187 8.99 -4.66 -10.95
CA TYR A 187 9.85 -3.84 -10.07
C TYR A 187 10.79 -4.70 -9.22
N PRO A 188 10.33 -5.69 -8.43
CA PRO A 188 11.24 -6.56 -7.70
C PRO A 188 12.12 -7.41 -8.63
N VAL A 189 11.64 -7.81 -9.81
CA VAL A 189 12.45 -8.55 -10.79
C VAL A 189 13.61 -7.70 -11.33
N GLU A 190 13.36 -6.43 -11.68
CA GLU A 190 14.37 -5.51 -12.20
C GLU A 190 15.40 -5.08 -11.13
N LEU A 191 14.98 -5.00 -9.86
CA LEU A 191 15.84 -4.57 -8.76
C LEU A 191 16.41 -5.75 -7.94
N ASP A 192 16.11 -6.97 -8.33
CA ASP A 192 16.46 -8.19 -7.59
C ASP A 192 16.14 -8.09 -6.10
N ALA A 193 14.97 -7.56 -5.80
CA ALA A 193 14.55 -7.25 -4.44
C ALA A 193 13.51 -8.26 -3.94
N PRO A 194 13.57 -8.64 -2.64
CA PRO A 194 12.58 -9.51 -2.04
C PRO A 194 11.21 -8.86 -2.00
N SER A 195 10.19 -9.71 -2.04
CA SER A 195 8.78 -9.32 -1.97
C SER A 195 8.06 -10.01 -0.82
N PHE A 196 7.03 -9.36 -0.28
CA PHE A 196 6.13 -9.91 0.72
C PHE A 196 4.68 -9.78 0.25
N ALA A 197 3.84 -10.72 0.64
CA ALA A 197 2.40 -10.58 0.59
C ALA A 197 1.87 -10.00 1.91
N LEU A 198 0.97 -9.03 1.84
CA LEU A 198 0.30 -8.41 2.98
C LEU A 198 -1.20 -8.61 2.86
N THR A 199 -1.72 -9.67 3.45
CA THR A 199 -3.11 -10.06 3.30
C THR A 199 -3.95 -9.53 4.45
N THR A 200 -4.88 -8.64 4.14
CA THR A 200 -5.84 -8.08 5.11
C THR A 200 -7.12 -8.89 5.08
N THR A 201 -7.54 -9.37 6.25
CA THR A 201 -8.73 -10.20 6.46
C THR A 201 -9.64 -9.61 7.53
N TYR A 202 -10.90 -10.08 7.59
CA TYR A 202 -11.93 -9.57 8.48
C TYR A 202 -12.50 -10.67 9.36
N HIS A 203 -12.40 -10.47 10.68
CA HIS A 203 -12.85 -11.44 11.66
C HIS A 203 -14.00 -10.91 12.50
N ARG A 204 -15.03 -11.72 12.67
CA ARG A 204 -16.19 -11.37 13.51
C ARG A 204 -15.76 -11.14 14.96
N ARG A 205 -16.37 -10.12 15.61
CA ARG A 205 -16.19 -9.83 17.03
C ARG A 205 -17.45 -10.22 17.81
N ARG A 206 -17.24 -10.76 19.02
CA ARG A 206 -18.36 -11.27 19.85
C ARG A 206 -19.39 -10.20 20.21
N PHE A 207 -18.91 -8.98 20.50
CA PHE A 207 -19.76 -7.90 21.01
C PHE A 207 -19.74 -6.64 20.13
N SER A 208 -19.44 -6.76 18.86
CA SER A 208 -19.39 -5.62 17.94
C SER A 208 -19.85 -6.01 16.54
N ARG A 209 -20.59 -5.10 15.91
CA ARG A 209 -20.97 -5.25 14.49
C ARG A 209 -19.78 -4.98 13.54
N LYS A 210 -18.80 -4.17 13.98
CA LYS A 210 -17.59 -3.90 13.19
C LYS A 210 -16.64 -5.07 13.32
N PRO A 211 -16.09 -5.59 12.21
CA PRO A 211 -15.11 -6.68 12.25
C PRO A 211 -13.81 -6.22 12.90
N ARG A 212 -13.01 -7.17 13.30
CA ARG A 212 -11.59 -6.99 13.55
C ARG A 212 -10.85 -7.16 12.23
N THR A 213 -9.91 -6.29 11.96
CA THR A 213 -8.98 -6.43 10.84
C THR A 213 -7.76 -7.22 11.30
N VAL A 214 -7.40 -8.27 10.57
CA VAL A 214 -6.15 -9.01 10.80
C VAL A 214 -5.34 -8.98 9.51
N THR A 215 -4.10 -8.53 9.62
CA THR A 215 -3.19 -8.41 8.49
C THR A 215 -2.06 -9.41 8.68
N TYR A 216 -1.91 -10.32 7.72
CA TYR A 216 -0.86 -11.34 7.68
C TYR A 216 0.26 -10.87 6.77
N LEU A 217 1.48 -11.22 7.14
CA LEU A 217 2.68 -10.95 6.34
C LEU A 217 3.34 -12.28 5.99
N ASP A 218 3.46 -12.57 4.70
CA ASP A 218 4.05 -13.80 4.18
C ASP A 218 5.21 -13.48 3.23
N GLY A 219 6.25 -14.30 3.25
CA GLY A 219 7.49 -14.12 2.49
C GLY A 219 8.74 -14.30 3.37
N PRO A 220 9.93 -13.88 2.92
CA PRO A 220 10.18 -13.19 1.65
C PRO A 220 10.12 -14.13 0.43
N PHE A 221 9.58 -13.62 -0.67
CA PHE A 221 9.59 -14.25 -1.99
C PHE A 221 10.64 -13.57 -2.85
N TYR A 222 11.41 -14.35 -3.61
CA TYR A 222 12.49 -13.84 -4.47
C TYR A 222 12.19 -14.14 -5.94
N PRO A 223 12.66 -13.28 -6.88
CA PRO A 223 12.60 -13.58 -8.29
C PRO A 223 13.37 -14.87 -8.62
N ASP A 224 12.77 -15.77 -9.39
CA ASP A 224 13.42 -17.00 -9.83
C ASP A 224 14.34 -16.72 -11.02
N HIS A 225 15.66 -16.74 -10.77
CA HIS A 225 16.68 -16.45 -11.78
C HIS A 225 16.82 -17.52 -12.87
N SER A 226 16.25 -18.69 -12.69
CA SER A 226 16.21 -19.74 -13.72
C SER A 226 15.25 -19.40 -14.87
N LEU A 227 14.30 -18.46 -14.63
CA LEU A 227 13.29 -18.04 -15.58
C LEU A 227 13.69 -16.76 -16.33
N PRO A 228 13.23 -16.54 -17.57
CA PRO A 228 13.38 -15.25 -18.24
C PRO A 228 12.57 -14.15 -17.53
N PRO A 229 12.94 -12.86 -17.64
CA PRO A 229 12.37 -11.78 -16.81
C PRO A 229 10.85 -11.69 -16.79
N ARG A 230 10.19 -11.91 -17.93
CA ARG A 230 8.71 -11.89 -18.02
C ARG A 230 8.09 -13.06 -17.25
N ALA A 231 8.67 -14.24 -17.33
CA ALA A 231 8.20 -15.42 -16.59
C ALA A 231 8.49 -15.28 -15.08
N ARG A 232 9.61 -14.65 -14.68
CA ARG A 232 9.87 -14.32 -13.26
C ARG A 232 8.78 -13.46 -12.66
N ALA A 233 8.34 -12.42 -13.38
CA ALA A 233 7.28 -11.55 -12.90
C ALA A 233 5.94 -12.30 -12.75
N GLN A 234 5.66 -13.24 -13.67
CA GLN A 234 4.48 -14.08 -13.57
C GLN A 234 4.56 -15.04 -12.39
N ALA A 235 5.69 -15.75 -12.25
CA ALA A 235 5.91 -16.69 -11.15
C ALA A 235 5.88 -16.02 -9.76
N LEU A 236 6.36 -14.77 -9.67
CA LEU A 236 6.32 -14.00 -8.44
C LEU A 236 4.90 -13.51 -8.09
N ARG A 237 4.03 -13.36 -9.09
CA ARG A 237 2.62 -13.04 -8.89
C ARG A 237 1.81 -14.23 -8.38
N ASP A 238 2.06 -15.43 -8.94
CA ASP A 238 1.31 -16.67 -8.71
C ASP A 238 1.72 -17.32 -7.39
#